data_fd5894f062cf5d7b4cd810e5f3526b3a
#
_entry.id   fd5894f062cf5d7b4cd810e5f3526b3a
#
_cell.length_a   1.000
_cell.length_b   1.000
_cell.length_c   1.000
_cell.angle_alpha   90.00
_cell.angle_beta   90.00
_cell.angle_gamma   90.00
#
_symmetry.space_group_name_H-M   'P 1'
#
loop_
_entity.id
_entity.type
_entity.pdbx_description
1 polymer ?
#
loop_
_entity_poly.entity_id
_entity_poly.type
_entity_poly.pdbx_seq_one_letter_code
_entity_poly.pdbx_strand_id
1 'polypeptide(L)'
;MEVQITNEPCMLLETVELLYAFVNEMPVEDLTAPGTYTIPPVELQSILRTATEGLSRQDPALQFFFLQEPIQNEAGERTCLAKCMAYNSMDFSCRTLASAMESLRENWRGVRRRGEHFSAIGEFGMDYTDPCAGFVPLSQDVERLEVSPMYRQKLLEVFSGFDEYTAFLERILEPVAGRLEKLLEPWARRAEPLAKDWEIYYRSPAAREQLQQRSCCSIDNSVETICLNLRYLQPKAGPGVMDDETGTVYFHTGVAQAVERKTPLDFEDWEYHALRLLGSPARMKMLQAMSEQSMTSREMAQQLGLHLGAVGRDVKSLYDARLLLVEAIHGRNRYKTNFTAIETIIQHLQALQKHSENKL
;
A
#
# COMPACT_ATOMS: atom_id res chain seq x y z
N MET A 1 9.28 -1.29 -21.47
CA MET A 1 8.51 -1.54 -20.22
C MET A 1 7.31 -2.38 -20.56
N GLU A 2 7.25 -3.58 -20.02
CA GLU A 2 6.11 -4.47 -20.14
C GLU A 2 5.06 -4.13 -19.09
N VAL A 3 3.77 -4.29 -19.41
CA VAL A 3 2.67 -4.03 -18.47
C VAL A 3 1.79 -5.25 -18.41
N GLN A 4 1.71 -5.85 -17.23
CA GLN A 4 0.92 -7.04 -16.94
C GLN A 4 -0.16 -6.68 -15.93
N ILE A 5 -1.43 -6.64 -16.35
CA ILE A 5 -2.55 -6.33 -15.48
C ILE A 5 -3.50 -7.51 -15.44
N THR A 6 -3.95 -7.84 -14.25
CA THR A 6 -4.88 -8.94 -14.08
C THR A 6 -6.07 -8.53 -13.21
N ASN A 7 -7.23 -9.04 -13.60
CA ASN A 7 -8.46 -8.99 -12.84
C ASN A 7 -8.61 -10.17 -11.86
N GLU A 8 -7.70 -11.15 -11.89
CA GLU A 8 -7.74 -12.26 -10.94
C GLU A 8 -7.34 -11.78 -9.54
N PRO A 9 -8.11 -12.13 -8.50
CA PRO A 9 -7.78 -11.74 -7.13
C PRO A 9 -6.53 -12.45 -6.63
N CYS A 10 -5.68 -11.75 -5.87
CA CYS A 10 -4.63 -12.39 -5.09
C CYS A 10 -5.24 -13.02 -3.84
N MET A 11 -5.38 -14.35 -3.83
CA MET A 11 -6.15 -15.04 -2.80
C MET A 11 -5.60 -14.88 -1.39
N LEU A 12 -4.29 -14.71 -1.21
CA LEU A 12 -3.73 -14.40 0.11
C LEU A 12 -4.28 -13.07 0.64
N LEU A 13 -4.16 -12.00 -0.15
CA LEU A 13 -4.57 -10.66 0.26
C LEU A 13 -6.08 -10.56 0.50
N GLU A 14 -6.89 -11.11 -0.42
CA GLU A 14 -8.35 -11.07 -0.27
C GLU A 14 -8.83 -11.89 0.93
N THR A 15 -8.20 -13.05 1.19
CA THR A 15 -8.56 -13.89 2.33
C THR A 15 -8.16 -13.24 3.67
N VAL A 16 -6.99 -12.60 3.70
CA VAL A 16 -6.53 -11.85 4.90
C VAL A 16 -7.47 -10.70 5.21
N GLU A 17 -7.89 -9.92 4.23
CA GLU A 17 -8.85 -8.83 4.43
C GLU A 17 -10.21 -9.33 4.90
N LEU A 18 -10.70 -10.40 4.30
CA LEU A 18 -11.99 -11.00 4.70
C LEU A 18 -11.96 -11.47 6.15
N LEU A 19 -10.93 -12.21 6.56
CA LEU A 19 -10.81 -12.71 7.93
C LEU A 19 -10.54 -11.59 8.95
N TYR A 20 -9.78 -10.57 8.57
CA TYR A 20 -9.61 -9.38 9.38
C TYR A 20 -10.96 -8.71 9.66
N ALA A 21 -11.77 -8.51 8.62
CA ALA A 21 -13.10 -7.94 8.76
C ALA A 21 -14.03 -8.82 9.61
N PHE A 22 -13.98 -10.14 9.39
CA PHE A 22 -14.79 -11.11 10.13
C PHE A 22 -14.48 -11.10 11.64
N VAL A 23 -13.20 -11.18 12.01
CA VAL A 23 -12.76 -11.25 13.42
C VAL A 23 -13.08 -9.96 14.17
N ASN A 24 -12.93 -8.80 13.50
CA ASN A 24 -13.11 -7.49 14.12
C ASN A 24 -14.52 -6.90 13.93
N GLU A 25 -15.48 -7.69 13.42
CA GLU A 25 -16.87 -7.28 13.21
C GLU A 25 -16.99 -5.96 12.42
N MET A 26 -16.14 -5.80 11.42
CA MET A 26 -16.14 -4.58 10.63
C MET A 26 -17.48 -4.44 9.87
N PRO A 27 -18.03 -3.23 9.83
CA PRO A 27 -19.21 -2.95 9.00
C PRO A 27 -18.92 -3.28 7.53
N VAL A 28 -19.87 -3.89 6.84
CA VAL A 28 -19.73 -4.25 5.41
C VAL A 28 -19.50 -2.99 4.55
N GLU A 29 -20.00 -1.86 4.99
CA GLU A 29 -19.85 -0.56 4.36
C GLU A 29 -18.38 -0.10 4.30
N ASP A 30 -17.55 -0.56 5.23
CA ASP A 30 -16.12 -0.25 5.24
C ASP A 30 -15.32 -1.08 4.22
N LEU A 31 -15.89 -2.24 3.82
CA LEU A 31 -15.30 -3.15 2.84
C LEU A 31 -15.79 -2.90 1.41
N THR A 32 -16.65 -1.93 1.20
CA THR A 32 -17.19 -1.59 -0.11
C THR A 32 -17.02 -0.12 -0.43
N ALA A 33 -17.27 0.23 -1.67
CA ALA A 33 -17.26 1.61 -2.15
C ALA A 33 -18.27 1.78 -3.30
N PRO A 34 -18.75 2.99 -3.58
CA PRO A 34 -19.45 3.27 -4.82
C PRO A 34 -18.55 2.98 -6.02
N GLY A 35 -19.06 2.27 -7.03
CA GLY A 35 -18.31 1.98 -8.24
C GLY A 35 -18.96 0.90 -9.10
N THR A 36 -18.66 0.91 -10.39
CA THR A 36 -19.24 -0.03 -11.37
C THR A 36 -18.81 -1.47 -11.11
N TYR A 37 -17.59 -1.66 -10.61
CA TYR A 37 -16.95 -2.97 -10.45
C TYR A 37 -16.88 -3.43 -8.99
N THR A 38 -17.36 -2.62 -8.06
CA THR A 38 -17.38 -2.96 -6.64
C THR A 38 -18.47 -3.97 -6.31
N ILE A 39 -18.24 -4.74 -5.26
CA ILE A 39 -19.22 -5.71 -4.74
C ILE A 39 -20.25 -4.92 -3.91
N PRO A 40 -21.55 -5.02 -4.22
CA PRO A 40 -22.59 -4.36 -3.43
C PRO A 40 -22.63 -4.91 -1.99
N PRO A 41 -23.07 -4.09 -1.00
CA PRO A 41 -23.06 -4.50 0.42
C PRO A 41 -23.81 -5.80 0.70
N VAL A 42 -24.96 -6.04 0.04
CA VAL A 42 -25.77 -7.24 0.25
C VAL A 42 -25.04 -8.51 -0.20
N GLU A 43 -24.42 -8.46 -1.39
CA GLU A 43 -23.63 -9.55 -1.93
C GLU A 43 -22.35 -9.76 -1.11
N LEU A 44 -21.70 -8.68 -0.68
CA LEU A 44 -20.51 -8.76 0.15
C LEU A 44 -20.81 -9.40 1.51
N GLN A 45 -21.94 -9.08 2.13
CA GLN A 45 -22.39 -9.74 3.34
C GLN A 45 -22.64 -11.24 3.13
N SER A 46 -23.19 -11.62 1.98
CA SER A 46 -23.37 -13.03 1.63
C SER A 46 -22.03 -13.74 1.43
N ILE A 47 -21.07 -13.10 0.74
CA ILE A 47 -19.72 -13.61 0.56
C ILE A 47 -19.04 -13.81 1.91
N LEU A 48 -19.07 -12.79 2.78
CA LEU A 48 -18.47 -12.87 4.12
C LEU A 48 -19.04 -14.07 4.89
N ARG A 49 -20.37 -14.20 4.96
CA ARG A 49 -21.04 -15.29 5.66
C ARG A 49 -20.66 -16.66 5.10
N THR A 50 -20.68 -16.82 3.78
CA THR A 50 -20.42 -18.11 3.13
C THR A 50 -18.96 -18.51 3.22
N ALA A 51 -18.04 -17.56 3.01
CA ALA A 51 -16.62 -17.84 3.09
C ALA A 51 -16.17 -18.20 4.52
N THR A 52 -16.79 -17.62 5.54
CA THR A 52 -16.45 -17.87 6.95
C THR A 52 -17.37 -18.89 7.64
N GLU A 53 -18.18 -19.62 6.87
CA GLU A 53 -19.07 -20.65 7.43
C GLU A 53 -18.30 -21.67 8.27
N GLY A 54 -18.81 -21.93 9.48
CA GLY A 54 -18.21 -22.86 10.44
C GLY A 54 -17.04 -22.27 11.26
N LEU A 55 -16.63 -21.03 11.03
CA LEU A 55 -15.63 -20.35 11.86
C LEU A 55 -16.26 -19.65 13.06
N SER A 56 -15.52 -19.62 14.16
CA SER A 56 -15.85 -18.81 15.33
C SER A 56 -14.92 -17.61 15.42
N ARG A 57 -15.46 -16.41 15.58
CA ARG A 57 -14.66 -15.20 15.83
C ARG A 57 -13.82 -15.30 17.10
N GLN A 58 -14.24 -16.15 18.05
CA GLN A 58 -13.55 -16.37 19.31
C GLN A 58 -12.50 -17.50 19.23
N ASP A 59 -12.26 -18.06 18.02
CA ASP A 59 -11.21 -19.04 17.83
C ASP A 59 -9.86 -18.42 18.18
N PRO A 60 -9.07 -19.02 19.11
CA PRO A 60 -7.79 -18.45 19.53
C PRO A 60 -6.80 -18.25 18.39
N ALA A 61 -6.81 -19.12 17.38
CA ALA A 61 -5.93 -19.01 16.23
C ALA A 61 -6.32 -17.83 15.34
N LEU A 62 -7.63 -17.63 15.10
CA LEU A 62 -8.12 -16.46 14.39
C LEU A 62 -7.84 -15.17 15.16
N GLN A 63 -8.07 -15.15 16.46
CA GLN A 63 -7.76 -14.00 17.31
C GLN A 63 -6.25 -13.67 17.28
N PHE A 64 -5.39 -14.67 17.29
CA PHE A 64 -3.94 -14.48 17.26
C PHE A 64 -3.49 -13.73 16.01
N PHE A 65 -3.97 -14.14 14.82
CA PHE A 65 -3.53 -13.57 13.55
C PHE A 65 -4.30 -12.34 13.11
N PHE A 66 -5.60 -12.23 13.44
CA PHE A 66 -6.50 -11.26 12.81
C PHE A 66 -7.08 -10.22 13.76
N LEU A 67 -6.92 -10.37 15.10
CA LEU A 67 -7.38 -9.33 16.01
C LEU A 67 -6.65 -8.02 15.70
N GLN A 68 -7.43 -6.94 15.57
CA GLN A 68 -6.90 -5.62 15.26
C GLN A 68 -5.98 -5.10 16.36
N GLU A 69 -4.89 -4.50 15.94
CA GLU A 69 -3.91 -3.84 16.80
C GLU A 69 -3.81 -2.37 16.37
N PRO A 70 -3.95 -1.41 17.29
CA PRO A 70 -3.81 0.00 16.96
C PRO A 70 -2.33 0.35 16.72
N ILE A 71 -2.08 1.10 15.65
CA ILE A 71 -0.81 1.77 15.43
C ILE A 71 -0.84 3.08 16.22
N GLN A 72 0.22 3.36 16.97
CA GLN A 72 0.34 4.56 17.81
C GLN A 72 0.71 5.79 16.97
N ASN A 73 -0.07 6.05 15.92
CA ASN A 73 0.07 7.23 15.09
C ASN A 73 -1.17 8.13 15.17
N GLU A 74 -1.05 9.37 14.69
CA GLU A 74 -2.16 10.35 14.73
C GLU A 74 -3.35 9.96 13.83
N ALA A 75 -3.13 9.11 12.84
CA ALA A 75 -4.18 8.66 11.94
C ALA A 75 -5.11 7.60 12.56
N GLY A 76 -4.71 7.03 13.72
CA GLY A 76 -5.49 5.97 14.38
C GLY A 76 -5.60 4.71 13.55
N GLU A 77 -4.62 4.46 12.69
CA GLU A 77 -4.58 3.28 11.83
C GLU A 77 -4.54 1.99 12.64
N ARG A 78 -5.01 0.92 12.04
CA ARG A 78 -5.08 -0.39 12.67
C ARG A 78 -4.56 -1.46 11.72
N THR A 79 -3.88 -2.44 12.27
CA THR A 79 -3.34 -3.57 11.53
C THR A 79 -3.65 -4.88 12.26
N CYS A 80 -3.15 -5.98 11.75
CA CYS A 80 -3.10 -7.27 12.43
C CYS A 80 -1.88 -8.06 11.96
N LEU A 81 -1.56 -9.12 12.67
CA LEU A 81 -0.38 -9.93 12.39
C LEU A 81 -0.39 -10.52 10.97
N ALA A 82 -1.55 -11.06 10.53
CA ALA A 82 -1.68 -11.62 9.19
C ALA A 82 -1.43 -10.57 8.08
N LYS A 83 -1.88 -9.32 8.26
CA LYS A 83 -1.56 -8.22 7.34
C LYS A 83 -0.06 -7.92 7.33
N CYS A 84 0.56 -7.79 8.50
CA CYS A 84 2.00 -7.59 8.58
C CYS A 84 2.78 -8.67 7.85
N MET A 85 2.39 -9.94 7.99
CA MET A 85 3.03 -11.04 7.28
C MET A 85 2.81 -10.94 5.77
N ALA A 86 1.56 -10.76 5.33
CA ALA A 86 1.20 -10.79 3.92
C ALA A 86 1.76 -9.61 3.12
N TYR A 87 1.74 -8.40 3.68
CA TYR A 87 2.15 -7.20 2.95
C TYR A 87 3.65 -6.90 2.97
N ASN A 88 4.42 -7.52 3.88
CA ASN A 88 5.84 -7.23 3.98
C ASN A 88 6.74 -8.00 3.00
N SER A 89 6.31 -9.17 2.53
CA SER A 89 7.24 -10.08 1.85
C SER A 89 6.62 -10.81 0.66
N MET A 90 5.50 -10.32 0.13
CA MET A 90 4.75 -11.02 -0.88
C MET A 90 4.92 -10.40 -2.28
N ASP A 91 5.05 -11.25 -3.27
CA ASP A 91 4.88 -10.89 -4.67
C ASP A 91 3.38 -10.78 -5.02
N PHE A 92 2.92 -9.58 -5.30
CA PHE A 92 1.52 -9.31 -5.64
C PHE A 92 1.07 -9.91 -6.98
N SER A 93 1.97 -10.48 -7.77
CA SER A 93 1.61 -11.24 -8.97
C SER A 93 1.06 -12.63 -8.67
N CYS A 94 1.34 -13.17 -7.48
CA CYS A 94 0.84 -14.47 -7.03
C CYS A 94 -0.68 -14.47 -6.91
N ARG A 95 -1.36 -15.42 -7.57
CA ARG A 95 -2.83 -15.52 -7.60
C ARG A 95 -3.38 -16.52 -6.60
N THR A 96 -2.86 -17.74 -6.63
CA THR A 96 -3.30 -18.79 -5.72
C THR A 96 -2.74 -18.57 -4.31
N LEU A 97 -3.46 -19.06 -3.30
CA LEU A 97 -2.96 -19.03 -1.93
C LEU A 97 -1.60 -19.74 -1.82
N ALA A 98 -1.46 -20.91 -2.44
CA ALA A 98 -0.23 -21.71 -2.36
C ALA A 98 0.98 -20.95 -2.94
N SER A 99 0.84 -20.35 -4.15
CA SER A 99 1.94 -19.58 -4.75
C SER A 99 2.30 -18.35 -3.91
N ALA A 100 1.31 -17.66 -3.35
CA ALA A 100 1.53 -16.49 -2.51
C ALA A 100 2.22 -16.86 -1.19
N MET A 101 1.84 -17.96 -0.56
CA MET A 101 2.48 -18.43 0.67
C MET A 101 3.92 -18.90 0.45
N GLU A 102 4.22 -19.50 -0.69
CA GLU A 102 5.61 -19.87 -1.03
C GLU A 102 6.45 -18.61 -1.30
N SER A 103 5.96 -17.69 -2.11
CA SER A 103 6.61 -16.40 -2.34
C SER A 103 6.89 -15.65 -1.02
N LEU A 104 5.93 -15.64 -0.10
CA LEU A 104 6.08 -15.04 1.21
C LEU A 104 7.26 -15.63 1.99
N ARG A 105 7.39 -16.97 2.01
CA ARG A 105 8.51 -17.66 2.68
C ARG A 105 9.85 -17.39 2.00
N GLU A 106 9.89 -17.44 0.68
CA GLU A 106 11.11 -17.20 -0.09
C GLU A 106 11.60 -15.78 0.08
N ASN A 107 10.72 -14.80 0.00
CA ASN A 107 11.05 -13.38 0.20
C ASN A 107 11.57 -13.14 1.62
N TRP A 108 10.93 -13.69 2.65
CA TRP A 108 11.42 -13.56 4.02
C TRP A 108 12.81 -14.19 4.20
N ARG A 109 13.04 -15.38 3.65
CA ARG A 109 14.37 -16.01 3.66
C ARG A 109 15.40 -15.18 2.90
N GLY A 110 15.00 -14.52 1.81
CA GLY A 110 15.81 -13.59 1.04
C GLY A 110 16.22 -12.37 1.87
N VAL A 111 15.26 -11.68 2.45
CA VAL A 111 15.47 -10.53 3.36
C VAL A 111 16.44 -10.90 4.48
N ARG A 112 16.26 -12.04 5.15
CA ARG A 112 17.14 -12.49 6.22
C ARG A 112 18.56 -12.82 5.76
N ARG A 113 18.72 -13.38 4.56
CA ARG A 113 20.06 -13.68 4.00
C ARG A 113 20.83 -12.43 3.62
N ARG A 114 20.16 -11.41 3.10
CA ARG A 114 20.75 -10.14 2.72
C ARG A 114 21.01 -9.22 3.92
N GLY A 115 20.47 -9.53 5.09
CA GLY A 115 20.55 -8.67 6.28
C GLY A 115 19.66 -7.42 6.15
N GLU A 116 18.69 -7.45 5.27
CA GLU A 116 17.74 -6.36 5.07
C GLU A 116 16.75 -6.27 6.24
N HIS A 117 16.24 -5.09 6.42
CA HIS A 117 15.17 -4.79 7.36
C HIS A 117 13.81 -4.97 6.68
N PHE A 118 12.79 -5.16 7.47
CA PHE A 118 11.43 -5.26 6.94
C PHE A 118 10.49 -4.29 7.67
N SER A 119 9.38 -3.95 7.02
CA SER A 119 8.31 -3.21 7.66
C SER A 119 7.34 -4.18 8.33
N ALA A 120 7.25 -4.17 9.64
CA ALA A 120 6.33 -5.05 10.37
C ALA A 120 4.88 -4.50 10.43
N ILE A 121 4.59 -3.37 9.80
CA ILE A 121 3.26 -2.76 9.74
C ILE A 121 2.67 -2.86 8.31
N GLY A 122 3.40 -3.47 7.36
CA GLY A 122 2.90 -3.74 6.03
C GLY A 122 2.55 -2.49 5.22
N GLU A 123 1.33 -2.42 4.71
CA GLU A 123 0.87 -1.37 3.80
C GLU A 123 0.93 0.07 4.36
N PHE A 124 1.09 0.24 5.66
CA PHE A 124 1.15 1.56 6.29
C PHE A 124 2.52 2.22 6.20
N GLY A 125 3.48 1.58 5.56
CA GLY A 125 4.80 2.13 5.29
C GLY A 125 5.55 2.49 6.57
N MET A 126 6.71 1.93 6.74
CA MET A 126 7.59 2.25 7.88
C MET A 126 8.90 2.80 7.37
N ASP A 127 9.58 3.55 8.21
CA ASP A 127 10.93 3.96 7.92
C ASP A 127 11.80 2.71 7.78
N TYR A 128 12.23 2.43 6.55
CA TYR A 128 13.23 1.44 6.30
C TYR A 128 14.52 1.85 7.01
N THR A 129 15.05 0.96 7.80
CA THR A 129 16.35 1.15 8.39
C THR A 129 17.44 0.73 7.41
N ASP A 130 18.59 1.37 7.50
CA ASP A 130 19.71 1.25 6.56
C ASP A 130 20.18 -0.21 6.36
N PRO A 131 19.99 -0.85 5.19
CA PRO A 131 20.50 -2.20 4.94
C PRO A 131 22.02 -2.27 4.94
N CYS A 132 22.72 -1.15 4.78
CA CYS A 132 24.17 -1.08 4.82
C CYS A 132 24.72 -0.97 6.26
N ALA A 133 23.88 -0.81 7.27
CA ALA A 133 24.31 -0.72 8.67
C ALA A 133 24.81 -2.05 9.25
N GLY A 134 24.88 -3.12 8.46
CA GLY A 134 25.22 -4.46 8.90
C GLY A 134 24.04 -5.20 9.50
N PHE A 135 24.28 -6.40 10.02
CA PHE A 135 23.25 -7.21 10.65
C PHE A 135 22.63 -6.47 11.84
N VAL A 136 21.37 -6.08 11.73
CA VAL A 136 20.58 -5.55 12.84
C VAL A 136 19.69 -6.67 13.36
N PRO A 137 19.71 -6.97 14.67
CA PRO A 137 18.81 -7.93 15.24
C PRO A 137 17.35 -7.55 15.02
N LEU A 138 16.51 -8.53 14.70
CA LEU A 138 15.05 -8.34 14.54
C LEU A 138 14.43 -7.59 15.73
N SER A 139 14.94 -7.81 16.94
CA SER A 139 14.48 -7.12 18.15
C SER A 139 14.64 -5.59 18.06
N GLN A 140 15.74 -5.11 17.47
CA GLN A 140 15.95 -3.66 17.31
C GLN A 140 15.01 -3.04 16.27
N ASP A 141 14.65 -3.79 15.22
CA ASP A 141 13.68 -3.32 14.24
C ASP A 141 12.29 -3.23 14.86
N VAL A 142 11.89 -4.26 15.59
CA VAL A 142 10.58 -4.30 16.24
C VAL A 142 10.45 -3.27 17.37
N GLU A 143 11.53 -2.96 18.10
CA GLU A 143 11.53 -1.93 19.15
C GLU A 143 11.18 -0.52 18.62
N ARG A 144 11.47 -0.24 17.36
CA ARG A 144 11.21 1.06 16.73
C ARG A 144 9.76 1.27 16.28
N LEU A 145 8.96 0.20 16.27
CA LEU A 145 7.59 0.27 15.78
C LEU A 145 6.67 1.00 16.78
N GLU A 146 5.80 1.84 16.26
CA GLU A 146 4.80 2.56 17.05
C GLU A 146 3.56 1.69 17.32
N VAL A 147 3.78 0.56 18.00
CA VAL A 147 2.75 -0.42 18.38
C VAL A 147 2.87 -0.79 19.87
N SER A 148 1.87 -1.52 20.39
CA SER A 148 1.89 -1.95 21.78
C SER A 148 3.06 -2.90 22.09
N PRO A 149 3.60 -2.92 23.33
CA PRO A 149 4.64 -3.86 23.72
C PRO A 149 4.25 -5.32 23.52
N MET A 150 2.98 -5.66 23.76
CA MET A 150 2.46 -7.00 23.55
C MET A 150 2.47 -7.39 22.06
N TYR A 151 2.14 -6.46 21.18
CA TYR A 151 2.18 -6.71 19.76
C TYR A 151 3.62 -6.84 19.23
N ARG A 152 4.57 -6.04 19.75
CA ARG A 152 6.01 -6.22 19.47
C ARG A 152 6.49 -7.61 19.83
N GLN A 153 6.07 -8.13 20.98
CA GLN A 153 6.42 -9.50 21.38
C GLN A 153 5.86 -10.55 20.42
N LYS A 154 4.61 -10.41 19.97
CA LYS A 154 4.03 -11.28 18.94
C LYS A 154 4.80 -11.21 17.62
N LEU A 155 5.19 -10.01 17.19
CA LEU A 155 6.00 -9.83 15.98
C LEU A 155 7.35 -10.53 16.10
N LEU A 156 8.05 -10.36 17.22
CA LEU A 156 9.32 -11.05 17.48
C LEU A 156 9.16 -12.57 17.42
N GLU A 157 8.14 -13.10 18.05
CA GLU A 157 7.85 -14.53 18.07
C GLU A 157 7.61 -15.05 16.65
N VAL A 158 6.69 -14.43 15.91
CA VAL A 158 6.30 -14.87 14.58
C VAL A 158 7.43 -14.74 13.57
N PHE A 159 8.12 -13.61 13.55
CA PHE A 159 9.18 -13.38 12.56
C PHE A 159 10.48 -14.11 12.92
N SER A 160 10.65 -14.57 14.16
CA SER A 160 11.72 -15.50 14.53
C SER A 160 11.45 -16.94 14.08
N GLY A 161 10.18 -17.36 14.10
CA GLY A 161 9.71 -18.68 13.65
C GLY A 161 8.88 -18.62 12.36
N PHE A 162 9.23 -17.76 11.42
CA PHE A 162 8.39 -17.36 10.30
C PHE A 162 7.85 -18.53 9.47
N ASP A 163 8.67 -19.53 9.17
CA ASP A 163 8.24 -20.69 8.38
C ASP A 163 7.15 -21.51 9.10
N GLU A 164 7.24 -21.65 10.42
CA GLU A 164 6.27 -22.37 11.24
C GLU A 164 4.95 -21.60 11.32
N TYR A 165 5.01 -20.30 11.60
CA TYR A 165 3.82 -19.44 11.69
C TYR A 165 3.15 -19.24 10.33
N THR A 166 3.91 -19.17 9.24
CA THR A 166 3.35 -19.16 7.88
C THR A 166 2.61 -20.45 7.56
N ALA A 167 3.18 -21.60 7.91
CA ALA A 167 2.50 -22.88 7.73
C ALA A 167 1.23 -23.00 8.60
N PHE A 168 1.22 -22.40 9.78
CA PHE A 168 0.03 -22.34 10.62
C PHE A 168 -1.04 -21.41 10.02
N LEU A 169 -0.65 -20.22 9.59
CA LEU A 169 -1.53 -19.27 8.91
C LEU A 169 -2.15 -19.89 7.65
N GLU A 170 -1.35 -20.55 6.83
CA GLU A 170 -1.82 -21.21 5.60
C GLU A 170 -2.94 -22.19 5.86
N ARG A 171 -2.82 -23.05 6.90
CA ARG A 171 -3.88 -24.00 7.29
C ARG A 171 -5.20 -23.31 7.70
N ILE A 172 -5.12 -22.11 8.26
CA ILE A 172 -6.30 -21.31 8.59
C ILE A 172 -6.91 -20.70 7.33
N LEU A 173 -6.06 -20.19 6.41
CA LEU A 173 -6.49 -19.51 5.21
C LEU A 173 -7.08 -20.48 4.16
N GLU A 174 -6.50 -21.67 3.99
CA GLU A 174 -6.81 -22.60 2.90
C GLU A 174 -8.30 -22.89 2.72
N PRO A 175 -9.08 -23.28 3.77
CA PRO A 175 -10.49 -23.57 3.62
C PRO A 175 -11.33 -22.33 3.28
N VAL A 176 -10.90 -21.16 3.72
CA VAL A 176 -11.57 -19.88 3.45
C VAL A 176 -11.25 -19.41 2.03
N ALA A 177 -9.98 -19.45 1.64
CA ALA A 177 -9.52 -19.07 0.31
C ALA A 177 -10.21 -19.89 -0.79
N GLY A 178 -10.31 -21.21 -0.62
CA GLY A 178 -10.98 -22.07 -1.60
C GLY A 178 -12.50 -21.80 -1.76
N ARG A 179 -13.17 -21.28 -0.72
CA ARG A 179 -14.56 -20.81 -0.84
C ARG A 179 -14.62 -19.42 -1.46
N LEU A 180 -13.76 -18.53 -1.00
CA LEU A 180 -13.71 -17.13 -1.43
C LEU A 180 -13.36 -17.00 -2.91
N GLU A 181 -12.43 -17.80 -3.43
CA GLU A 181 -12.05 -17.83 -4.84
C GLU A 181 -13.28 -18.01 -5.75
N LYS A 182 -14.12 -19.01 -5.44
CA LYS A 182 -15.35 -19.27 -6.19
C LYS A 182 -16.38 -18.14 -6.09
N LEU A 183 -16.43 -17.46 -4.93
CA LEU A 183 -17.34 -16.36 -4.69
C LEU A 183 -16.88 -15.06 -5.36
N LEU A 184 -15.57 -14.87 -5.54
CA LEU A 184 -15.01 -13.70 -6.22
C LEU A 184 -14.92 -13.88 -7.75
N GLU A 185 -14.95 -15.09 -8.28
CA GLU A 185 -14.84 -15.36 -9.72
C GLU A 185 -15.81 -14.52 -10.59
N PRO A 186 -17.12 -14.38 -10.25
CA PRO A 186 -18.03 -13.56 -11.04
C PRO A 186 -17.65 -12.07 -11.04
N TRP A 187 -17.12 -11.58 -9.92
CA TRP A 187 -16.67 -10.19 -9.76
C TRP A 187 -15.38 -9.94 -10.51
N ALA A 188 -14.45 -10.89 -10.49
CA ALA A 188 -13.24 -10.86 -11.30
C ALA A 188 -13.56 -10.77 -12.79
N ARG A 189 -14.45 -11.62 -13.29
CA ARG A 189 -14.92 -11.55 -14.69
C ARG A 189 -15.57 -10.21 -15.02
N ARG A 190 -16.37 -9.67 -14.11
CA ARG A 190 -17.01 -8.36 -14.29
C ARG A 190 -15.99 -7.22 -14.37
N ALA A 191 -14.85 -7.32 -13.67
CA ALA A 191 -13.81 -6.32 -13.64
C ALA A 191 -12.80 -6.43 -14.80
N GLU A 192 -12.92 -7.39 -15.71
CA GLU A 192 -12.04 -7.54 -16.88
C GLU A 192 -11.94 -6.25 -17.73
N PRO A 193 -13.02 -5.50 -18.01
CA PRO A 193 -12.89 -4.23 -18.72
C PRO A 193 -12.06 -3.19 -17.97
N LEU A 194 -12.17 -3.14 -16.64
CA LEU A 194 -11.35 -2.25 -15.81
C LEU A 194 -9.86 -2.60 -15.91
N ALA A 195 -9.52 -3.88 -15.88
CA ALA A 195 -8.14 -4.32 -16.07
C ALA A 195 -7.58 -3.90 -17.44
N LYS A 196 -8.37 -4.02 -18.50
CA LYS A 196 -8.03 -3.56 -19.86
C LYS A 196 -7.84 -2.04 -19.92
N ASP A 197 -8.69 -1.27 -19.24
CA ASP A 197 -8.56 0.19 -19.17
C ASP A 197 -7.25 0.58 -18.48
N TRP A 198 -6.90 -0.08 -17.38
CA TRP A 198 -5.62 0.12 -16.69
C TRP A 198 -4.42 -0.28 -17.55
N GLU A 199 -4.52 -1.37 -18.33
CA GLU A 199 -3.48 -1.82 -19.25
C GLU A 199 -3.22 -0.76 -20.33
N ILE A 200 -4.28 -0.24 -20.95
CA ILE A 200 -4.19 0.85 -21.92
C ILE A 200 -3.55 2.09 -21.31
N TYR A 201 -3.96 2.44 -20.09
CA TYR A 201 -3.44 3.60 -19.37
C TYR A 201 -1.93 3.49 -19.12
N TYR A 202 -1.45 2.35 -18.57
CA TYR A 202 -0.04 2.16 -18.26
C TYR A 202 0.86 1.88 -19.47
N ARG A 203 0.29 1.48 -20.61
CA ARG A 203 0.99 1.39 -21.89
C ARG A 203 1.14 2.74 -22.59
N SER A 204 0.56 3.79 -22.07
CA SER A 204 0.71 5.14 -22.65
C SER A 204 2.16 5.64 -22.57
N PRO A 205 2.58 6.56 -23.44
CA PRO A 205 3.94 7.12 -23.40
C PRO A 205 4.35 7.74 -22.06
N ALA A 206 3.35 8.25 -21.32
CA ALA A 206 3.52 8.85 -20.00
C ALA A 206 3.35 7.85 -18.83
N ALA A 207 3.28 6.55 -19.11
CA ALA A 207 2.94 5.54 -18.09
C ALA A 207 3.87 5.56 -16.88
N ARG A 208 5.18 5.74 -17.11
CA ARG A 208 6.18 5.80 -16.04
C ARG A 208 5.98 7.03 -15.15
N GLU A 209 5.76 8.18 -15.75
CA GLU A 209 5.48 9.43 -15.03
C GLU A 209 4.17 9.33 -14.24
N GLN A 210 3.14 8.78 -14.86
CA GLN A 210 1.84 8.55 -14.22
C GLN A 210 1.95 7.59 -13.04
N LEU A 211 2.73 6.53 -13.18
CA LEU A 211 2.95 5.57 -12.10
C LEU A 211 3.69 6.23 -10.92
N GLN A 212 4.72 7.00 -11.20
CA GLN A 212 5.47 7.75 -10.19
C GLN A 212 4.56 8.74 -9.45
N GLN A 213 3.70 9.47 -10.16
CA GLN A 213 2.72 10.36 -9.55
C GLN A 213 1.75 9.64 -8.62
N ARG A 214 1.27 8.45 -9.02
CA ARG A 214 0.28 7.67 -8.25
C ARG A 214 0.89 6.95 -7.06
N SER A 215 2.09 6.39 -7.23
CA SER A 215 2.74 5.58 -6.20
C SER A 215 3.55 6.40 -5.20
N CYS A 216 3.84 7.68 -5.51
CA CYS A 216 4.77 8.52 -4.74
C CYS A 216 6.15 7.89 -4.53
N CYS A 217 6.51 6.89 -5.35
CA CYS A 217 7.80 6.23 -5.34
C CYS A 217 8.64 6.70 -6.52
N SER A 218 9.95 6.80 -6.31
CA SER A 218 10.89 7.05 -7.41
C SER A 218 11.08 5.76 -8.20
N ILE A 219 10.49 5.70 -9.39
CA ILE A 219 10.67 4.59 -10.31
C ILE A 219 11.78 4.99 -11.27
N ASP A 220 12.92 4.33 -11.16
CA ASP A 220 14.06 4.62 -12.00
C ASP A 220 13.93 4.03 -13.41
N ASN A 221 14.96 4.23 -14.23
CA ASN A 221 14.98 3.74 -15.60
C ASN A 221 15.23 2.24 -15.73
N SER A 222 15.51 1.55 -14.62
CA SER A 222 15.76 0.10 -14.62
C SER A 222 14.47 -0.72 -14.64
N VAL A 223 13.31 -0.11 -14.40
CA VAL A 223 12.01 -0.82 -14.42
C VAL A 223 11.68 -1.29 -15.83
N GLU A 224 11.65 -2.61 -16.00
CA GLU A 224 11.34 -3.29 -17.25
C GLU A 224 9.89 -3.75 -17.30
N THR A 225 9.35 -4.19 -16.16
CA THR A 225 8.01 -4.77 -16.07
C THR A 225 7.19 -4.11 -14.95
N ILE A 226 5.91 -3.89 -15.21
CA ILE A 226 4.92 -3.46 -14.22
C ILE A 226 3.86 -4.55 -14.11
N CYS A 227 3.67 -5.07 -12.90
CA CYS A 227 2.62 -6.02 -12.57
C CYS A 227 1.58 -5.34 -11.67
N LEU A 228 0.32 -5.27 -12.12
CA LEU A 228 -0.78 -4.72 -11.34
C LEU A 228 -1.88 -5.75 -11.15
N ASN A 229 -2.39 -5.88 -9.93
CA ASN A 229 -3.58 -6.64 -9.67
C ASN A 229 -4.72 -5.79 -9.07
N LEU A 230 -5.95 -6.23 -9.31
CA LEU A 230 -7.14 -5.61 -8.75
C LEU A 230 -7.47 -6.18 -7.37
N ARG A 231 -7.88 -5.28 -6.44
CA ARG A 231 -8.32 -5.63 -5.09
C ARG A 231 -9.82 -5.47 -4.96
N TYR A 232 -10.47 -6.50 -4.45
CA TYR A 232 -11.94 -6.59 -4.36
C TYR A 232 -12.46 -6.25 -2.97
N LEU A 233 -11.79 -6.72 -1.92
CA LEU A 233 -12.15 -6.45 -0.53
C LEU A 233 -11.44 -5.23 0.08
N GLN A 234 -10.63 -4.58 -0.72
CA GLN A 234 -10.12 -3.22 -0.49
C GLN A 234 -10.39 -2.34 -1.72
N PRO A 235 -11.65 -2.09 -2.06
CA PRO A 235 -12.02 -1.44 -3.33
C PRO A 235 -11.52 -0.01 -3.46
N LYS A 236 -11.19 0.65 -2.34
CA LYS A 236 -10.62 2.02 -2.28
C LYS A 236 -9.09 2.04 -2.25
N ALA A 237 -8.42 0.87 -2.19
CA ALA A 237 -6.98 0.83 -2.09
C ALA A 237 -6.35 1.61 -3.25
N GLY A 238 -5.46 2.52 -2.89
CA GLY A 238 -4.58 3.19 -3.86
C GLY A 238 -3.46 2.26 -4.31
N PRO A 239 -2.68 2.64 -5.32
CA PRO A 239 -1.56 1.84 -5.76
C PRO A 239 -0.50 1.75 -4.67
N GLY A 240 -0.27 0.54 -4.16
CA GLY A 240 0.89 0.21 -3.36
C GLY A 240 1.98 -0.32 -4.29
N VAL A 241 3.21 0.19 -4.17
CA VAL A 241 4.33 -0.22 -5.03
C VAL A 241 5.31 -1.03 -4.20
N MET A 242 5.68 -2.19 -4.74
CA MET A 242 6.84 -2.96 -4.32
C MET A 242 7.83 -2.98 -5.47
N ASP A 243 9.06 -2.51 -5.23
CA ASP A 243 10.15 -2.59 -6.19
C ASP A 243 10.91 -3.92 -5.98
N ASP A 244 11.22 -4.61 -7.07
CA ASP A 244 11.96 -5.87 -7.07
C ASP A 244 13.33 -5.65 -7.72
N GLU A 245 14.36 -6.34 -7.23
CA GLU A 245 15.71 -6.36 -7.81
C GLU A 245 15.74 -6.82 -9.28
N THR A 246 14.67 -7.45 -9.76
CA THR A 246 14.54 -7.91 -11.15
C THR A 246 14.13 -6.82 -12.14
N GLY A 247 13.94 -5.59 -11.70
CA GLY A 247 13.37 -4.52 -12.52
C GLY A 247 11.85 -4.67 -12.72
N THR A 248 11.19 -5.49 -11.91
CA THR A 248 9.73 -5.64 -11.90
C THR A 248 9.14 -4.86 -10.74
N VAL A 249 8.14 -4.06 -11.02
CA VAL A 249 7.38 -3.34 -9.99
C VAL A 249 6.01 -3.99 -9.85
N TYR A 250 5.69 -4.41 -8.64
CA TYR A 250 4.40 -4.98 -8.28
C TYR A 250 3.56 -3.94 -7.57
N PHE A 251 2.32 -3.78 -7.98
CA PHE A 251 1.38 -2.96 -7.25
C PHE A 251 -0.07 -3.42 -7.41
N HIS A 252 -0.92 -2.93 -6.56
CA HIS A 252 -2.34 -3.25 -6.58
C HIS A 252 -3.19 -1.98 -6.56
N THR A 253 -4.41 -2.08 -7.07
CA THR A 253 -5.41 -1.01 -6.99
C THR A 253 -6.80 -1.59 -6.73
N GLY A 254 -7.59 -0.88 -5.97
CA GLY A 254 -8.96 -1.30 -5.66
C GLY A 254 -9.89 -1.15 -6.87
N VAL A 255 -10.87 -2.05 -6.98
CA VAL A 255 -11.84 -2.05 -8.09
C VAL A 255 -12.77 -0.83 -8.15
N ALA A 256 -12.79 0.02 -7.12
CA ALA A 256 -13.46 1.31 -7.15
C ALA A 256 -12.62 2.39 -7.84
N GLN A 257 -11.32 2.15 -8.04
CA GLN A 257 -10.42 3.07 -8.69
C GLN A 257 -10.55 2.91 -10.20
N ALA A 258 -11.36 3.77 -10.83
CA ALA A 258 -11.48 3.79 -12.28
C ALA A 258 -10.31 4.54 -12.92
N VAL A 259 -9.97 4.15 -14.15
CA VAL A 259 -9.14 4.99 -15.02
C VAL A 259 -10.00 6.18 -15.45
N GLU A 260 -9.91 7.26 -14.73
CA GLU A 260 -10.62 8.48 -15.13
C GLU A 260 -9.93 9.07 -16.35
N ARG A 261 -10.66 9.12 -17.45
CA ARG A 261 -10.31 10.00 -18.59
C ARG A 261 -10.66 11.43 -18.19
N LYS A 262 -9.75 12.05 -17.46
CA LYS A 262 -9.99 13.39 -16.94
C LYS A 262 -10.01 14.42 -18.07
N THR A 263 -10.94 15.33 -17.96
CA THR A 263 -10.81 16.61 -18.64
C THR A 263 -9.69 17.41 -17.95
N PRO A 264 -8.99 18.30 -18.64
CA PRO A 264 -7.96 19.13 -18.02
C PRO A 264 -8.45 20.06 -16.89
N LEU A 265 -9.74 19.99 -16.54
CA LEU A 265 -10.39 20.80 -15.51
C LEU A 265 -10.75 19.99 -14.25
N ASP A 266 -10.60 18.67 -14.29
CA ASP A 266 -11.01 17.80 -13.18
C ASP A 266 -9.82 17.59 -12.22
N PHE A 267 -9.90 18.23 -11.06
CA PHE A 267 -8.93 18.02 -9.97
C PHE A 267 -9.22 16.70 -9.27
N GLU A 268 -8.15 15.97 -8.88
CA GLU A 268 -8.23 14.79 -8.04
C GLU A 268 -8.29 15.14 -6.56
N ASP A 269 -8.78 14.23 -5.73
CA ASP A 269 -8.84 14.43 -4.28
C ASP A 269 -7.46 14.73 -3.66
N TRP A 270 -6.40 14.06 -4.18
CA TRP A 270 -5.04 14.32 -3.73
C TRP A 270 -4.56 15.73 -4.10
N GLU A 271 -5.01 16.30 -5.22
CA GLU A 271 -4.64 17.67 -5.64
C GLU A 271 -5.29 18.71 -4.72
N TYR A 272 -6.57 18.50 -4.35
CA TYR A 272 -7.22 19.34 -3.33
C TYR A 272 -6.49 19.24 -1.99
N HIS A 273 -6.07 18.02 -1.61
CA HIS A 273 -5.29 17.84 -0.40
C HIS A 273 -3.94 18.56 -0.50
N ALA A 274 -3.20 18.38 -1.59
CA ALA A 274 -1.93 19.05 -1.86
C ALA A 274 -2.07 20.58 -1.79
N LEU A 275 -3.04 21.15 -2.49
CA LEU A 275 -3.29 22.59 -2.48
C LEU A 275 -3.53 23.14 -1.05
N ARG A 276 -4.26 22.40 -0.21
CA ARG A 276 -4.46 22.74 1.19
C ARG A 276 -3.16 22.71 1.99
N LEU A 277 -2.26 21.76 1.71
CA LEU A 277 -0.98 21.66 2.41
C LEU A 277 0.02 22.72 1.97
N LEU A 278 0.03 23.11 0.68
CA LEU A 278 0.90 24.15 0.13
C LEU A 278 0.64 25.54 0.73
N GLY A 279 -0.53 25.76 1.33
CA GLY A 279 -0.82 27.00 2.07
C GLY A 279 -0.03 27.18 3.37
N SER A 280 0.72 26.18 3.84
CA SER A 280 1.52 26.25 5.06
C SER A 280 2.96 26.72 4.76
N PRO A 281 3.42 27.85 5.35
CA PRO A 281 4.80 28.31 5.17
C PRO A 281 5.86 27.32 5.64
N ALA A 282 5.58 26.55 6.70
CA ALA A 282 6.51 25.53 7.21
C ALA A 282 6.68 24.39 6.20
N ARG A 283 5.58 23.87 5.65
CA ARG A 283 5.60 22.82 4.64
C ARG A 283 6.24 23.26 3.33
N MET A 284 6.00 24.50 2.93
CA MET A 284 6.68 25.08 1.76
C MET A 284 8.20 25.14 1.95
N LYS A 285 8.69 25.50 3.15
CA LYS A 285 10.13 25.46 3.46
C LYS A 285 10.67 24.03 3.43
N MET A 286 9.89 23.04 3.86
CA MET A 286 10.28 21.63 3.79
C MET A 286 10.39 21.17 2.34
N LEU A 287 9.41 21.45 1.49
CA LEU A 287 9.48 21.16 0.05
C LEU A 287 10.67 21.85 -0.61
N GLN A 288 10.93 23.10 -0.24
CA GLN A 288 12.06 23.86 -0.76
C GLN A 288 13.41 23.23 -0.35
N ALA A 289 13.56 22.79 0.89
CA ALA A 289 14.76 22.09 1.35
C ALA A 289 14.99 20.76 0.61
N MET A 290 13.91 20.03 0.30
CA MET A 290 13.95 18.76 -0.41
C MET A 290 13.97 18.90 -1.94
N SER A 291 13.95 20.12 -2.50
CA SER A 291 13.99 20.35 -3.94
C SER A 291 15.36 20.10 -4.55
N GLU A 292 16.42 20.38 -3.80
CA GLU A 292 17.80 20.27 -4.25
C GLU A 292 18.41 18.90 -3.98
N GLN A 293 18.07 18.30 -2.83
CA GLN A 293 18.60 17.00 -2.42
C GLN A 293 17.57 16.23 -1.59
N SER A 294 17.64 14.90 -1.68
CA SER A 294 16.80 14.06 -0.81
C SER A 294 17.27 14.13 0.65
N MET A 295 16.33 14.14 1.59
CA MET A 295 16.58 14.32 3.02
C MET A 295 15.77 13.34 3.85
N THR A 296 16.35 12.86 4.96
CA THR A 296 15.61 12.19 6.02
C THR A 296 14.83 13.20 6.86
N SER A 297 13.80 12.76 7.58
CA SER A 297 13.05 13.62 8.51
C SER A 297 13.95 14.26 9.59
N ARG A 298 15.01 13.55 10.01
CA ARG A 298 15.98 14.06 11.00
C ARG A 298 16.85 15.19 10.43
N GLU A 299 17.39 15.01 9.22
CA GLU A 299 18.18 16.06 8.54
C GLU A 299 17.34 17.31 8.33
N MET A 300 16.08 17.13 7.92
CA MET A 300 15.15 18.24 7.73
C MET A 300 14.83 18.98 9.03
N ALA A 301 14.55 18.24 10.12
CA ALA A 301 14.32 18.82 11.43
C ALA A 301 15.52 19.66 11.88
N GLN A 302 16.73 19.16 11.68
CA GLN A 302 17.96 19.85 12.02
C GLN A 302 18.18 21.11 11.16
N GLN A 303 18.01 20.99 9.84
CA GLN A 303 18.23 22.10 8.91
C GLN A 303 17.24 23.25 9.11
N LEU A 304 15.98 22.91 9.39
CA LEU A 304 14.90 23.91 9.54
C LEU A 304 14.70 24.38 10.98
N GLY A 305 15.43 23.80 11.95
CA GLY A 305 15.28 24.12 13.38
C GLY A 305 13.91 23.73 13.93
N LEU A 306 13.32 22.62 13.42
CA LEU A 306 11.99 22.15 13.80
C LEU A 306 12.07 20.92 14.71
N HIS A 307 11.01 20.68 15.47
CA HIS A 307 10.90 19.47 16.28
C HIS A 307 10.68 18.23 15.39
N LEU A 308 11.44 17.15 15.62
CA LEU A 308 11.43 15.95 14.78
C LEU A 308 10.02 15.34 14.62
N GLY A 309 9.24 15.26 15.70
CA GLY A 309 7.86 14.74 15.64
C GLY A 309 6.92 15.60 14.78
N ALA A 310 7.10 16.92 14.76
CA ALA A 310 6.33 17.79 13.87
C ALA A 310 6.72 17.57 12.40
N VAL A 311 8.03 17.45 12.13
CA VAL A 311 8.54 17.17 10.79
C VAL A 311 8.04 15.81 10.31
N GLY A 312 8.04 14.76 11.13
CA GLY A 312 7.54 13.45 10.77
C GLY A 312 6.07 13.47 10.32
N ARG A 313 5.21 14.19 11.06
CA ARG A 313 3.80 14.37 10.68
C ARG A 313 3.63 15.13 9.37
N ASP A 314 4.37 16.23 9.22
CA ASP A 314 4.29 17.03 7.99
C ASP A 314 4.83 16.28 6.77
N VAL A 315 5.92 15.50 6.93
CA VAL A 315 6.46 14.62 5.88
C VAL A 315 5.41 13.59 5.48
N LYS A 316 4.76 12.92 6.45
CA LYS A 316 3.69 11.97 6.14
C LYS A 316 2.56 12.66 5.38
N SER A 317 2.06 13.80 5.85
CA SER A 317 0.99 14.53 5.18
C SER A 317 1.35 14.95 3.76
N LEU A 318 2.59 15.41 3.54
CA LEU A 318 3.09 15.78 2.21
C LEU A 318 3.23 14.55 1.30
N TYR A 319 3.66 13.41 1.86
CA TYR A 319 3.75 12.14 1.13
C TYR A 319 2.36 11.63 0.72
N ASP A 320 1.41 11.60 1.65
CA ASP A 320 0.02 11.18 1.39
C ASP A 320 -0.65 12.07 0.33
N ALA A 321 -0.26 13.35 0.26
CA ALA A 321 -0.67 14.28 -0.79
C ALA A 321 0.20 14.22 -2.07
N ARG A 322 1.04 13.21 -2.24
CA ARG A 322 1.92 12.98 -3.40
C ARG A 322 2.94 14.09 -3.68
N LEU A 323 3.14 15.02 -2.75
CA LEU A 323 4.10 16.12 -2.91
C LEU A 323 5.54 15.68 -2.65
N LEU A 324 5.77 14.46 -2.16
CA LEU A 324 7.09 13.89 -1.93
C LEU A 324 7.25 12.56 -2.67
N LEU A 325 8.48 12.31 -3.12
CA LEU A 325 8.99 11.00 -3.52
C LEU A 325 9.81 10.41 -2.38
N VAL A 326 9.76 9.11 -2.22
CA VAL A 326 10.60 8.35 -1.29
C VAL A 326 11.69 7.65 -2.06
N GLU A 327 12.92 7.86 -1.65
CA GLU A 327 14.09 7.14 -2.13
C GLU A 327 14.65 6.31 -0.97
N ALA A 328 14.69 4.99 -1.11
CA ALA A 328 15.37 4.13 -0.16
C ALA A 328 16.86 4.14 -0.48
N ILE A 329 17.64 4.94 0.24
CA ILE A 329 19.09 5.00 0.10
C ILE A 329 19.70 4.44 1.38
N HIS A 330 20.44 3.33 1.25
CA HIS A 330 21.06 2.65 2.38
C HIS A 330 20.08 2.35 3.54
N GLY A 331 18.84 1.92 3.18
CA GLY A 331 17.80 1.54 4.13
C GLY A 331 17.22 2.65 4.97
N ARG A 332 17.40 3.88 4.56
CA ARG A 332 16.72 5.03 5.14
C ARG A 332 15.82 5.67 4.11
N ASN A 333 14.59 5.93 4.50
CA ASN A 333 13.70 6.74 3.69
C ASN A 333 14.27 8.17 3.61
N ARG A 334 14.64 8.55 2.42
CA ARG A 334 14.96 9.92 2.07
C ARG A 334 13.83 10.48 1.21
N TYR A 335 13.44 11.67 1.49
CA TYR A 335 12.33 12.32 0.82
C TYR A 335 12.84 13.41 -0.12
N LYS A 336 12.24 13.50 -1.28
CA LYS A 336 12.53 14.51 -2.29
C LYS A 336 11.24 15.11 -2.79
N THR A 337 11.25 16.38 -3.13
CA THR A 337 10.06 17.05 -3.68
C THR A 337 9.64 16.42 -5.00
N ASN A 338 8.37 16.06 -5.11
CA ASN A 338 7.77 15.53 -6.32
C ASN A 338 7.35 16.67 -7.25
N PHE A 339 8.28 17.11 -8.11
CA PHE A 339 8.01 18.17 -9.07
C PHE A 339 6.96 17.80 -10.10
N THR A 340 6.84 16.53 -10.45
CA THR A 340 5.84 16.06 -11.41
C THR A 340 4.41 16.27 -10.88
N ALA A 341 4.19 15.97 -9.60
CA ALA A 341 2.90 16.25 -8.97
C ALA A 341 2.60 17.76 -8.90
N ILE A 342 3.62 18.57 -8.58
CA ILE A 342 3.48 20.04 -8.57
C ILE A 342 3.15 20.55 -9.97
N GLU A 343 3.83 20.06 -11.00
CA GLU A 343 3.57 20.45 -12.40
C GLU A 343 2.15 20.09 -12.83
N THR A 344 1.64 18.92 -12.45
CA THR A 344 0.25 18.52 -12.71
C THR A 344 -0.74 19.53 -12.12
N ILE A 345 -0.55 19.94 -10.86
CA ILE A 345 -1.39 20.94 -10.22
C ILE A 345 -1.32 22.28 -10.98
N ILE A 346 -0.12 22.69 -11.38
CA ILE A 346 0.08 23.93 -12.16
C ILE A 346 -0.66 23.85 -13.48
N GLN A 347 -0.57 22.75 -14.22
CA GLN A 347 -1.24 22.56 -15.50
C GLN A 347 -2.77 22.61 -15.35
N HIS A 348 -3.34 22.00 -14.29
CA HIS A 348 -4.77 22.09 -14.02
C HIS A 348 -5.20 23.52 -13.65
N LEU A 349 -4.42 24.23 -12.85
CA LEU A 349 -4.71 25.64 -12.55
C LEU A 349 -4.63 26.54 -13.80
N GLN A 350 -3.67 26.29 -14.69
CA GLN A 350 -3.56 27.01 -15.97
C GLN A 350 -4.71 26.65 -16.92
N ALA A 351 -5.14 25.38 -16.96
CA ALA A 351 -6.30 24.98 -17.74
C ALA A 351 -7.59 25.66 -17.26
N LEU A 352 -7.75 25.80 -15.94
CA LEU A 352 -8.85 26.54 -15.33
C LEU A 352 -8.85 28.01 -15.76
N GLN A 353 -7.67 28.67 -15.77
CA GLN A 353 -7.53 30.04 -16.26
C GLN A 353 -7.93 30.18 -17.73
N LYS A 354 -7.38 29.33 -18.61
CA LYS A 354 -7.69 29.34 -20.06
C LYS A 354 -9.17 29.08 -20.34
N HIS A 355 -9.82 28.23 -19.55
CA HIS A 355 -11.25 27.94 -19.72
C HIS A 355 -12.11 29.16 -19.40
N SER A 356 -11.71 30.02 -18.46
CA SER A 356 -12.40 31.25 -18.14
C SER A 356 -12.23 32.31 -19.24
N GLU A 357 -11.05 32.39 -19.86
CA GLU A 357 -10.75 33.34 -20.95
C GLU A 357 -11.51 33.00 -22.23
N ASN A 358 -11.78 31.73 -22.50
CA ASN A 358 -12.56 31.27 -23.67
C ASN A 358 -14.10 31.45 -23.52
N LYS A 359 -14.57 31.87 -22.34
CA LYS A 359 -16.01 32.13 -22.09
C LYS A 359 -16.35 33.61 -22.01
N LEU A 360 -15.37 34.50 -22.11
CA LEU A 360 -15.51 35.94 -22.24
C LEU A 360 -15.38 36.34 -23.72
#